data_57ac108d8a2344f80b671d0238a8401b
#
_entry.id   57ac108d8a2344f80b671d0238a8401b
#
_cell.length_a   1.000
_cell.length_b   1.000
_cell.length_c   1.000
_cell.angle_alpha   90.00
_cell.angle_beta   90.00
_cell.angle_gamma   90.00
#
_symmetry.space_group_name_H-M   'P 1'
#
loop_
_entity.id
_entity.type
_entity.pdbx_description
1 polymer ?
#
loop_
_entity_poly.entity_id
_entity_poly.type
_entity_poly.pdbx_seq_one_letter_code
_entity_poly.pdbx_strand_id
1 'polypeptide(L)'
;MQNYSIKMTLQQENDASLLIQEQIQGSALNIIQPVLEQAMVLAAGYAKACGRDILLGKDMEYAMKYCAMNQVGKKTGSIFPEIYDEDTDSEDELEIIDEEEEDIEFTRYSGREYKFVKMNMAYDSWKEWVPKNPTEQMLKNAIDSNEHL
;
A
#
# COMPACT_ATOMS: atom_id res chain seq x y z
N MET A 1 -19.15 -2.29 42.48
CA MET A 1 -19.41 -2.32 41.05
C MET A 1 -18.20 -2.01 40.17
N GLN A 2 -17.30 -1.22 40.67
CA GLN A 2 -16.09 -0.91 39.95
C GLN A 2 -15.08 -2.06 39.86
N ASN A 3 -15.38 -3.16 40.56
CA ASN A 3 -14.44 -4.26 40.65
C ASN A 3 -14.54 -5.28 39.49
N TYR A 4 -15.45 -5.07 38.54
CA TYR A 4 -15.61 -5.98 37.45
C TYR A 4 -14.35 -6.09 36.56
N SER A 5 -13.74 -4.96 36.29
CA SER A 5 -12.52 -4.94 35.48
C SER A 5 -11.34 -5.56 36.22
N ILE A 6 -11.33 -5.48 37.54
CA ILE A 6 -10.24 -6.02 38.36
C ILE A 6 -10.33 -7.55 38.47
N LYS A 7 -11.56 -8.08 38.37
CA LYS A 7 -11.81 -9.52 38.52
C LYS A 7 -11.78 -10.30 37.22
N MET A 8 -11.47 -9.66 36.09
CA MET A 8 -11.35 -10.36 34.84
C MET A 8 -10.14 -11.31 34.87
N THR A 9 -10.33 -12.52 34.37
CA THR A 9 -9.23 -13.47 34.25
C THR A 9 -8.27 -12.99 33.18
N LEU A 10 -7.01 -13.45 33.24
CA LEU A 10 -6.02 -13.13 32.23
C LEU A 10 -6.49 -13.52 30.82
N GLN A 11 -7.24 -14.60 30.71
CA GLN A 11 -7.75 -15.06 29.43
C GLN A 11 -8.81 -14.11 28.88
N GLN A 12 -9.68 -13.57 29.74
CA GLN A 12 -10.68 -12.58 29.34
C GLN A 12 -10.05 -11.27 28.90
N GLU A 13 -8.99 -10.85 29.58
CA GLU A 13 -8.24 -9.66 29.20
C GLU A 13 -7.55 -9.85 27.85
N ASN A 14 -6.98 -11.03 27.61
CA ASN A 14 -6.35 -11.36 26.34
C ASN A 14 -7.37 -11.40 25.21
N ASP A 15 -8.55 -11.99 25.44
CA ASP A 15 -9.63 -12.05 24.45
C ASP A 15 -10.13 -10.65 24.09
N ALA A 16 -10.31 -9.77 25.09
CA ALA A 16 -10.71 -8.39 24.87
C ALA A 16 -9.63 -7.60 24.09
N SER A 17 -8.37 -7.82 24.43
CA SER A 17 -7.24 -7.21 23.74
C SER A 17 -7.18 -7.63 22.27
N LEU A 18 -7.39 -8.93 21.99
CA LEU A 18 -7.42 -9.46 20.63
C LEU A 18 -8.57 -8.85 19.80
N LEU A 19 -9.75 -8.70 20.39
CA LEU A 19 -10.89 -8.08 19.73
C LEU A 19 -10.61 -6.63 19.36
N ILE A 20 -9.98 -5.89 20.26
CA ILE A 20 -9.59 -4.50 20.00
C ILE A 20 -8.56 -4.43 18.87
N GLN A 21 -7.57 -5.34 18.90
CA GLN A 21 -6.57 -5.41 17.84
C GLN A 21 -7.19 -5.72 16.49
N GLU A 22 -8.13 -6.66 16.44
CA GLU A 22 -8.85 -6.99 15.22
C GLU A 22 -9.63 -5.79 14.67
N GLN A 23 -10.30 -5.02 15.55
CA GLN A 23 -11.02 -3.83 15.15
C GLN A 23 -10.09 -2.75 14.60
N ILE A 24 -8.96 -2.54 15.26
CA ILE A 24 -7.95 -1.58 14.81
C ILE A 24 -7.39 -1.99 13.45
N GLN A 25 -7.07 -3.27 13.28
CA GLN A 25 -6.57 -3.79 12.02
C GLN A 25 -7.60 -3.66 10.90
N GLY A 26 -8.87 -3.96 11.20
CA GLY A 26 -9.95 -3.80 10.23
C GLY A 26 -10.12 -2.36 9.79
N SER A 27 -10.06 -1.42 10.73
CA SER A 27 -10.14 0.02 10.43
C SER A 27 -8.95 0.49 9.61
N ALA A 28 -7.75 0.00 9.95
CA ALA A 28 -6.53 0.32 9.23
C ALA A 28 -6.60 -0.22 7.79
N LEU A 29 -7.09 -1.44 7.60
CA LEU A 29 -7.25 -2.02 6.28
C LEU A 29 -8.21 -1.20 5.41
N ASN A 30 -9.30 -0.68 5.98
CA ASN A 30 -10.24 0.17 5.24
C ASN A 30 -9.58 1.46 4.73
N ILE A 31 -8.58 1.95 5.42
CA ILE A 31 -7.84 3.16 5.03
C ILE A 31 -6.71 2.80 4.06
N ILE A 32 -6.03 1.68 4.29
CA ILE A 32 -4.86 1.27 3.52
C ILE A 32 -5.25 0.65 2.18
N GLN A 33 -6.35 -0.12 2.13
CA GLN A 33 -6.74 -0.85 0.93
C GLN A 33 -6.87 0.04 -0.31
N PRO A 34 -7.58 1.19 -0.26
CA PRO A 34 -7.65 2.06 -1.43
C PRO A 34 -6.28 2.67 -1.80
N VAL A 35 -5.40 2.87 -0.83
CA VAL A 35 -4.04 3.35 -1.07
C VAL A 35 -3.25 2.33 -1.90
N LEU A 36 -3.31 1.06 -1.51
CA LEU A 36 -2.64 -0.03 -2.23
C LEU A 36 -3.21 -0.24 -3.62
N GLU A 37 -4.53 -0.21 -3.75
CA GLU A 37 -5.19 -0.35 -5.05
C GLU A 37 -4.82 0.79 -6.00
N GLN A 38 -4.80 2.02 -5.49
CA GLN A 38 -4.41 3.17 -6.28
C GLN A 38 -2.94 3.07 -6.69
N ALA A 39 -2.09 2.58 -5.79
CA ALA A 39 -0.68 2.36 -6.09
C ALA A 39 -0.50 1.35 -7.22
N MET A 40 -1.28 0.27 -7.23
CA MET A 40 -1.21 -0.73 -8.30
C MET A 40 -1.57 -0.11 -9.66
N VAL A 41 -2.62 0.69 -9.72
CA VAL A 41 -3.05 1.38 -10.95
C VAL A 41 -1.95 2.35 -11.43
N LEU A 42 -1.42 3.14 -10.52
CA LEU A 42 -0.38 4.12 -10.86
C LEU A 42 0.92 3.43 -11.28
N ALA A 43 1.27 2.32 -10.63
CA ALA A 43 2.48 1.57 -10.97
C ALA A 43 2.37 0.99 -12.40
N ALA A 44 1.22 0.44 -12.76
CA ALA A 44 0.98 -0.09 -14.09
C ALA A 44 1.07 1.03 -15.14
N GLY A 45 0.46 2.18 -14.86
CA GLY A 45 0.53 3.34 -15.73
C GLY A 45 1.95 3.88 -15.88
N TYR A 46 2.70 3.92 -14.79
CA TYR A 46 4.09 4.35 -14.78
C TYR A 46 4.97 3.46 -15.67
N ALA A 47 4.83 2.14 -15.51
CA ALA A 47 5.58 1.18 -16.32
C ALA A 47 5.29 1.37 -17.81
N LYS A 48 4.02 1.52 -18.17
CA LYS A 48 3.63 1.77 -19.56
C LYS A 48 4.18 3.08 -20.09
N ALA A 49 4.14 4.13 -19.28
CA ALA A 49 4.68 5.44 -19.66
C ALA A 49 6.18 5.40 -19.88
N CYS A 50 6.87 4.46 -19.22
CA CYS A 50 8.31 4.22 -19.44
C CYS A 50 8.59 3.27 -20.62
N GLY A 51 7.56 2.83 -21.33
CA GLY A 51 7.70 1.94 -22.48
C GLY A 51 7.84 0.46 -22.13
N ARG A 52 7.45 0.07 -20.91
CA ARG A 52 7.53 -1.33 -20.48
C ARG A 52 6.14 -1.96 -20.41
N ASP A 53 6.06 -3.23 -20.76
CA ASP A 53 4.84 -4.02 -20.62
C ASP A 53 4.82 -4.82 -19.31
N ILE A 54 5.88 -4.74 -18.53
CA ILE A 54 6.06 -5.50 -17.29
C ILE A 54 6.18 -4.53 -16.14
N LEU A 55 5.44 -4.83 -15.07
CA LEU A 55 5.49 -4.07 -13.84
C LEU A 55 6.66 -4.57 -12.98
N LEU A 56 7.56 -3.67 -12.63
CA LEU A 56 8.70 -3.98 -11.79
C LEU A 56 8.43 -3.56 -10.34
N GLY A 57 9.19 -4.14 -9.41
CA GLY A 57 9.09 -3.77 -8.00
C GLY A 57 9.35 -2.29 -7.76
N LYS A 58 10.25 -1.68 -8.54
CA LYS A 58 10.53 -0.24 -8.48
C LYS A 58 9.31 0.60 -8.86
N ASP A 59 8.52 0.16 -9.84
CA ASP A 59 7.29 0.87 -10.20
C ASP A 59 6.33 0.93 -9.04
N MET A 60 6.17 -0.20 -8.33
CA MET A 60 5.35 -0.27 -7.13
C MET A 60 5.90 0.62 -6.01
N GLU A 61 7.21 0.63 -5.83
CA GLU A 61 7.86 1.47 -4.82
C GLU A 61 7.57 2.95 -5.06
N TYR A 62 7.73 3.42 -6.29
CA TYR A 62 7.41 4.80 -6.67
C TYR A 62 5.94 5.12 -6.40
N ALA A 63 5.05 4.22 -6.82
CA ALA A 63 3.61 4.41 -6.68
C ALA A 63 3.18 4.39 -5.21
N MET A 64 3.69 3.46 -4.42
CA MET A 64 3.36 3.35 -3.00
C MET A 64 3.84 4.55 -2.21
N LYS A 65 5.03 5.04 -2.49
CA LYS A 65 5.55 6.25 -1.83
C LYS A 65 4.68 7.46 -2.12
N TYR A 66 4.31 7.64 -3.37
CA TYR A 66 3.40 8.72 -3.75
C TYR A 66 2.05 8.60 -3.05
N CYS A 67 1.45 7.42 -3.06
CA CYS A 67 0.13 7.20 -2.48
C CYS A 67 0.15 7.31 -0.95
N ALA A 68 1.21 6.86 -0.30
CA ALA A 68 1.35 7.03 1.15
C ALA A 68 1.39 8.50 1.55
N MET A 69 2.02 9.34 0.73
CA MET A 69 2.11 10.77 0.99
C MET A 69 0.83 11.54 0.64
N ASN A 70 0.04 11.08 -0.32
CA ASN A 70 -1.02 11.89 -0.92
C ASN A 70 -2.42 11.29 -0.87
N GLN A 71 -2.56 9.97 -0.69
CA GLN A 71 -3.86 9.30 -0.85
C GLN A 71 -4.46 8.79 0.45
N VAL A 72 -3.73 8.80 1.55
CA VAL A 72 -4.22 8.29 2.83
C VAL A 72 -5.41 9.12 3.32
N GLY A 73 -6.49 8.42 3.65
CA GLY A 73 -7.69 9.04 4.20
C GLY A 73 -8.63 9.67 3.18
N LYS A 74 -8.29 9.67 1.89
CA LYS A 74 -9.16 10.23 0.86
C LYS A 74 -10.33 9.31 0.51
N LYS A 75 -10.13 7.99 0.62
CA LYS A 75 -11.17 7.00 0.37
C LYS A 75 -11.07 5.92 1.42
N THR A 76 -12.18 5.23 1.67
CA THR A 76 -12.26 4.10 2.60
C THR A 76 -12.83 2.89 1.87
N GLY A 77 -12.36 1.71 2.26
CA GLY A 77 -12.76 0.46 1.63
C GLY A 77 -12.16 0.29 0.23
N SER A 78 -12.51 -0.80 -0.42
CA SER A 78 -11.99 -1.09 -1.76
C SER A 78 -12.58 -0.13 -2.80
N ILE A 79 -11.72 0.40 -3.66
CA ILE A 79 -12.15 1.18 -4.83
C ILE A 79 -12.41 0.27 -6.04
N PHE A 80 -12.00 -1.00 -5.94
CA PHE A 80 -12.23 -2.01 -6.96
C PHE A 80 -12.84 -3.27 -6.35
N PRO A 81 -14.09 -3.19 -5.81
CA PRO A 81 -14.69 -4.34 -5.14
C PRO A 81 -14.82 -5.56 -6.06
N GLU A 82 -14.87 -5.35 -7.36
CA GLU A 82 -14.99 -6.41 -8.37
C GLU A 82 -13.79 -7.36 -8.38
N ILE A 83 -12.61 -6.87 -7.99
CA ILE A 83 -11.38 -7.66 -7.95
C ILE A 83 -11.46 -8.76 -6.88
N TYR A 84 -12.21 -8.48 -5.82
CA TYR A 84 -12.33 -9.37 -4.67
C TYR A 84 -13.59 -10.26 -4.73
N ASP A 85 -14.34 -10.17 -5.82
CA ASP A 85 -15.52 -10.99 -6.03
C ASP A 85 -15.06 -12.36 -6.53
N GLU A 86 -15.50 -13.42 -5.83
CA GLU A 86 -15.09 -14.81 -6.13
C GLU A 86 -15.56 -15.29 -7.50
N ASP A 87 -16.57 -14.62 -8.06
CA ASP A 87 -17.15 -14.97 -9.38
C ASP A 87 -16.39 -14.34 -10.55
N THR A 88 -15.41 -13.48 -10.28
CA THR A 88 -14.57 -12.94 -11.33
C THR A 88 -13.43 -13.90 -11.63
N ASP A 89 -13.58 -14.69 -12.67
CA ASP A 89 -12.48 -15.38 -13.32
C ASP A 89 -11.56 -14.29 -13.89
N SER A 90 -10.61 -13.86 -13.10
CA SER A 90 -9.58 -12.95 -13.59
C SER A 90 -8.59 -13.76 -14.44
N GLU A 91 -8.93 -13.89 -15.72
CA GLU A 91 -7.99 -14.43 -16.70
C GLU A 91 -6.80 -13.48 -16.91
N ASP A 92 -6.91 -12.26 -16.41
CA ASP A 92 -5.85 -11.26 -16.43
C ASP A 92 -5.09 -11.29 -15.10
N GLU A 93 -4.55 -12.44 -14.72
CA GLU A 93 -3.58 -12.48 -13.65
C GLU A 93 -2.34 -11.70 -14.09
N LEU A 94 -2.06 -10.62 -13.37
CA LEU A 94 -0.79 -9.94 -13.48
C LEU A 94 0.27 -10.94 -13.01
N GLU A 95 0.96 -11.56 -13.95
CA GLU A 95 2.10 -12.38 -13.60
C GLU A 95 3.16 -11.49 -12.98
N ILE A 96 3.40 -11.71 -11.69
CA ILE A 96 4.54 -11.08 -11.04
C ILE A 96 5.75 -11.84 -11.52
N ILE A 97 6.43 -11.27 -12.51
CA ILE A 97 7.67 -11.83 -13.00
C ILE A 97 8.76 -11.39 -12.04
N ASP A 98 9.46 -12.37 -11.50
CA ASP A 98 10.62 -12.14 -10.63
C ASP A 98 11.70 -11.41 -11.44
N GLU A 99 12.23 -10.33 -10.88
CA GLU A 99 13.27 -9.52 -11.54
C GLU A 99 14.50 -10.33 -11.93
N GLU A 100 14.73 -11.47 -11.26
CA GLU A 100 15.87 -12.35 -11.55
C GLU A 100 15.70 -13.14 -12.85
N GLU A 101 14.46 -13.34 -13.33
CA GLU A 101 14.21 -14.16 -14.51
C GLU A 101 14.29 -13.39 -15.84
N GLU A 102 14.21 -12.07 -15.79
CA GLU A 102 14.29 -11.25 -16.98
C GLU A 102 15.25 -10.07 -16.77
N ASP A 103 16.13 -9.87 -17.74
CA ASP A 103 17.10 -8.75 -17.76
C ASP A 103 16.41 -7.43 -18.09
N ILE A 104 15.32 -7.11 -17.40
CA ILE A 104 14.61 -5.85 -17.61
C ILE A 104 15.04 -4.87 -16.53
N GLU A 105 15.73 -3.83 -16.95
CA GLU A 105 16.16 -2.79 -16.04
C GLU A 105 15.07 -1.74 -15.84
N PHE A 106 14.94 -1.27 -14.60
CA PHE A 106 14.07 -0.17 -14.29
C PHE A 106 14.58 1.10 -14.95
N THR A 107 13.67 1.82 -15.62
CA THR A 107 13.96 3.15 -16.17
C THR A 107 12.98 4.13 -15.54
N ARG A 108 13.54 5.23 -15.03
CA ARG A 108 12.74 6.29 -14.43
C ARG A 108 12.00 7.07 -15.51
N TYR A 109 10.76 7.47 -15.24
CA TYR A 109 9.97 8.27 -16.16
C TYR A 109 10.62 9.63 -16.38
N SER A 110 10.78 9.98 -17.65
CA SER A 110 11.41 11.24 -18.06
C SER A 110 10.47 12.14 -18.89
N GLY A 111 9.20 11.78 -18.98
CA GLY A 111 8.21 12.55 -19.73
C GLY A 111 7.64 13.72 -18.93
N ARG A 112 6.56 14.29 -19.46
CA ARG A 112 5.95 15.51 -18.91
C ARG A 112 4.60 15.29 -18.25
N GLU A 113 4.09 14.08 -18.21
CA GLU A 113 2.80 13.80 -17.59
C GLU A 113 2.89 14.00 -16.08
N TYR A 114 2.04 14.90 -15.58
CA TYR A 114 2.16 15.45 -14.23
C TYR A 114 2.08 14.38 -13.12
N LYS A 115 1.18 13.41 -13.27
CA LYS A 115 1.02 12.37 -12.26
C LYS A 115 2.28 11.53 -12.08
N PHE A 116 2.99 11.23 -13.15
CA PHE A 116 4.23 10.45 -13.09
C PHE A 116 5.41 11.28 -12.63
N VAL A 117 5.43 12.56 -12.98
CA VAL A 117 6.42 13.51 -12.45
C VAL A 117 6.26 13.64 -10.93
N LYS A 118 5.02 13.69 -10.43
CA LYS A 118 4.76 13.73 -9.00
C LYS A 118 5.22 12.46 -8.29
N MET A 119 5.10 11.31 -8.94
CA MET A 119 5.60 10.05 -8.38
C MET A 119 7.12 10.09 -8.22
N ASN A 120 7.82 10.64 -9.22
CA ASN A 120 9.26 10.85 -9.14
C ASN A 120 9.63 11.78 -7.98
N MET A 121 8.89 12.86 -7.82
CA MET A 121 9.12 13.83 -6.75
C MET A 121 8.90 13.21 -5.36
N ALA A 122 7.87 12.37 -5.22
CA ALA A 122 7.59 11.68 -3.98
C ALA A 122 8.73 10.72 -3.62
N TYR A 123 9.24 10.00 -4.60
CA TYR A 123 10.38 9.10 -4.40
C TYR A 123 11.61 9.89 -3.93
N ASP A 124 11.87 11.02 -4.55
CA ASP A 124 13.05 11.83 -4.24
C ASP A 124 12.97 12.48 -2.85
N SER A 125 11.77 12.84 -2.40
CA SER A 125 11.56 13.49 -1.12
C SER A 125 11.17 12.54 0.01
N TRP A 126 11.13 11.25 -0.25
CA TRP A 126 10.62 10.24 0.69
C TRP A 126 11.33 10.26 2.04
N LYS A 127 12.65 10.35 2.04
CA LYS A 127 13.44 10.33 3.27
C LYS A 127 13.17 11.55 4.15
N GLU A 128 12.85 12.66 3.53
CA GLU A 128 12.60 13.94 4.22
C GLU A 128 11.15 14.10 4.63
N TRP A 129 10.27 13.28 4.08
CA TRP A 129 8.85 13.34 4.38
C TRP A 129 8.57 12.91 5.82
N VAL A 130 7.78 13.73 6.53
CA VAL A 130 7.35 13.45 7.89
C VAL A 130 5.87 13.05 7.87
N PRO A 131 5.55 11.81 8.28
CA PRO A 131 4.15 11.40 8.37
C PRO A 131 3.36 12.23 9.37
N LYS A 132 2.12 12.54 9.03
CA LYS A 132 1.26 13.42 9.83
C LYS A 132 0.36 12.65 10.78
N ASN A 133 0.19 11.36 10.60
CA ASN A 133 -0.71 10.54 11.39
C ASN A 133 -0.14 9.12 11.51
N PRO A 134 -0.70 8.30 12.43
CA PRO A 134 -0.20 6.93 12.63
C PRO A 134 -0.29 6.04 11.40
N THR A 135 -1.31 6.22 10.56
CA THR A 135 -1.48 5.42 9.34
C THR A 135 -0.36 5.71 8.34
N GLU A 136 -0.04 6.97 8.12
CA GLU A 136 1.08 7.37 7.26
C GLU A 136 2.40 6.84 7.80
N GLN A 137 2.59 6.91 9.12
CA GLN A 137 3.81 6.41 9.76
C GLN A 137 3.93 4.89 9.57
N MET A 138 2.83 4.16 9.71
CA MET A 138 2.83 2.72 9.50
C MET A 138 3.18 2.36 8.07
N LEU A 139 2.62 3.08 7.10
CA LEU A 139 2.92 2.88 5.68
C LEU A 139 4.37 3.19 5.37
N LYS A 140 4.89 4.28 5.92
CA LYS A 140 6.30 4.62 5.71
C LYS A 140 7.22 3.53 6.25
N ASN A 141 6.95 3.04 7.45
CA ASN A 141 7.73 1.97 8.06
C ASN A 141 7.67 0.68 7.24
N ALA A 142 6.49 0.33 6.75
CA ALA A 142 6.30 -0.87 5.95
C ALA A 142 7.04 -0.79 4.61
N ILE A 143 6.97 0.35 3.95
CA ILE A 143 7.64 0.57 2.66
C ILE A 143 9.16 0.54 2.86
N ASP A 144 9.66 1.19 3.89
CA ASP A 144 11.09 1.20 4.20
C ASP A 144 11.61 -0.20 4.53
N SER A 145 10.81 -1.01 5.21
CA SER A 145 11.18 -2.39 5.54
C SER A 145 11.33 -3.25 4.29
N ASN A 146 10.54 -2.99 3.26
CA ASN A 146 10.57 -3.75 2.01
C ASN A 146 11.73 -3.37 1.10
N GLU A 147 12.33 -2.19 1.30
CA GLU A 147 13.48 -1.75 0.50
C GLU A 147 14.72 -2.63 0.67
N HIS A 148 14.77 -3.37 1.78
CA HIS A 148 15.93 -4.21 2.11
C HIS A 148 15.75 -5.67 1.69
N LEU A 149 14.65 -5.97 1.01
CA LEU A 149 14.39 -7.29 0.46
C LEU A 149 14.76 -7.31 -1.04
#